data_63cf8ba3736be3720ff360246a0f7896
#
_entry.id   63cf8ba3736be3720ff360246a0f7896
#
_cell.length_a   1.000
_cell.length_b   1.000
_cell.length_c   1.000
_cell.angle_alpha   90.00
_cell.angle_beta   90.00
_cell.angle_gamma   90.00
#
_symmetry.space_group_name_H-M   'P 1'
#
loop_
_entity.id
_entity.type
_entity.pdbx_description
1 polymer ?
#
loop_
_entity_poly.entity_id
_entity_poly.type
_entity_poly.pdbx_seq_one_letter_code
_entity_poly.pdbx_strand_id
1 'polypeptide(L)'
;MSRRRQIYEGKAKILYEGPEPGTLIQYFKDDATAFNAQKKGTIQGKGVINNRISEYVFTRLNHIGVPNHFIRRLNMREQLVRQVEIIPIEVVVRNVAAGSISKRLGIPEGEPLPHTLIEYYYKDDALGDPMIAEEHIACFGWATNEEMQDISAMAIRVNDFMCGMFAAINIRLVDFKLEFGRIWDGDYSRVILADEISPDGCRLWDMFTGEKLDKDRFRRDLGGEEEAYQEVARRLGLLQDDNGPSEVLDLSKHRKLRGK
;
A
#
# COMPACT_ATOMS: atom_id res chain seq x y z
N MET A 1 -27.02 4.30 17.71
CA MET A 1 -25.58 4.52 17.42
C MET A 1 -25.43 5.92 16.82
N SER A 2 -24.66 6.82 17.44
CA SER A 2 -24.40 8.14 16.87
C SER A 2 -23.68 7.98 15.54
N ARG A 3 -24.09 8.73 14.52
CA ARG A 3 -23.47 8.72 13.20
C ARG A 3 -22.04 9.27 13.35
N ARG A 4 -21.01 8.50 13.01
CA ARG A 4 -19.62 8.94 13.05
C ARG A 4 -19.46 10.18 12.16
N ARG A 5 -18.69 11.17 12.62
CA ARG A 5 -18.41 12.36 11.83
C ARG A 5 -17.44 11.99 10.70
N GLN A 6 -17.85 12.22 9.47
CA GLN A 6 -16.99 12.09 8.30
C GLN A 6 -16.05 13.31 8.25
N ILE A 7 -14.76 13.06 8.13
CA ILE A 7 -13.70 14.07 8.05
C ILE A 7 -13.30 14.32 6.60
N TYR A 8 -13.16 13.24 5.83
CA TYR A 8 -12.69 13.31 4.45
C TYR A 8 -13.23 12.13 3.65
N GLU A 9 -13.46 12.35 2.36
CA GLU A 9 -13.75 11.27 1.40
C GLU A 9 -12.89 11.44 0.17
N GLY A 10 -12.06 10.41 -0.10
CA GLY A 10 -11.22 10.29 -1.27
C GLY A 10 -11.78 9.29 -2.28
N LYS A 11 -10.98 9.00 -3.30
CA LYS A 11 -11.31 8.10 -4.42
C LYS A 11 -11.62 6.67 -3.96
N ALA A 12 -10.84 6.13 -3.02
CA ALA A 12 -10.91 4.73 -2.56
C ALA A 12 -11.20 4.58 -1.06
N LYS A 13 -11.24 5.67 -0.30
CA LYS A 13 -11.35 5.65 1.17
C LYS A 13 -12.23 6.77 1.70
N ILE A 14 -12.76 6.54 2.91
CA ILE A 14 -13.44 7.57 3.72
C ILE A 14 -12.75 7.58 5.08
N LEU A 15 -12.48 8.77 5.60
CA LEU A 15 -11.95 8.96 6.94
C LEU A 15 -13.05 9.49 7.85
N TYR A 16 -13.26 8.82 8.97
CA TYR A 16 -14.15 9.24 10.04
C TYR A 16 -13.36 9.57 11.29
N GLU A 17 -13.93 10.40 12.15
CA GLU A 17 -13.40 10.68 13.48
C GLU A 17 -13.28 9.37 14.27
N GLY A 18 -12.13 9.15 14.90
CA GLY A 18 -11.85 7.99 15.72
C GLY A 18 -12.46 8.07 17.13
N PRO A 19 -12.44 6.97 17.87
CA PRO A 19 -12.99 6.93 19.23
C PRO A 19 -12.15 7.71 20.25
N GLU A 20 -10.88 7.95 19.96
CA GLU A 20 -9.93 8.64 20.82
C GLU A 20 -9.34 9.85 20.09
N PRO A 21 -9.03 10.95 20.81
CA PRO A 21 -8.34 12.09 20.21
C PRO A 21 -7.06 11.66 19.48
N GLY A 22 -6.81 12.24 18.30
CA GLY A 22 -5.63 11.89 17.49
C GLY A 22 -5.76 10.55 16.75
N THR A 23 -6.97 9.97 16.67
CA THR A 23 -7.23 8.77 15.88
C THR A 23 -8.30 9.01 14.82
N LEU A 24 -8.21 8.25 13.73
CA LEU A 24 -9.21 8.21 12.65
C LEU A 24 -9.62 6.77 12.37
N ILE A 25 -10.83 6.61 11.84
CA ILE A 25 -11.27 5.34 11.26
C ILE A 25 -11.20 5.49 9.74
N GLN A 26 -10.38 4.67 9.12
CA GLN A 26 -10.22 4.58 7.67
C GLN A 26 -11.10 3.47 7.12
N TYR A 27 -12.08 3.84 6.30
CA TYR A 27 -12.97 2.90 5.59
C TYR A 27 -12.51 2.72 4.15
N PHE A 28 -12.39 1.47 3.70
CA PHE A 28 -11.97 1.08 2.37
C PHE A 28 -13.19 0.83 1.48
N LYS A 29 -13.28 1.58 0.37
CA LYS A 29 -14.35 1.50 -0.62
C LYS A 29 -14.04 0.45 -1.70
N ASP A 30 -15.07 -0.04 -2.37
CA ASP A 30 -14.92 -0.85 -3.59
C ASP A 30 -14.76 0.01 -4.85
N ASP A 31 -14.90 1.32 -4.72
CA ASP A 31 -14.74 2.27 -5.83
C ASP A 31 -13.32 2.19 -6.39
N ALA A 32 -13.23 2.08 -7.71
CA ALA A 32 -11.99 2.15 -8.47
C ALA A 32 -12.02 3.34 -9.42
N THR A 33 -10.94 4.12 -9.43
CA THR A 33 -10.77 5.25 -10.34
C THR A 33 -9.41 5.17 -11.02
N ALA A 34 -9.35 5.62 -12.27
CA ALA A 34 -8.12 5.74 -13.02
C ALA A 34 -8.12 7.05 -13.82
N PHE A 35 -6.90 7.50 -14.23
CA PHE A 35 -6.71 8.70 -15.06
C PHE A 35 -7.40 9.94 -14.47
N ASN A 36 -7.07 10.30 -13.21
CA ASN A 36 -7.66 11.44 -12.50
C ASN A 36 -9.20 11.40 -12.49
N ALA A 37 -9.76 10.24 -12.11
CA ALA A 37 -11.20 9.97 -12.05
C ALA A 37 -11.95 10.05 -13.39
N GLN A 38 -11.26 10.11 -14.53
CA GLN A 38 -11.90 10.01 -15.86
C GLN A 38 -12.52 8.63 -16.08
N LYS A 39 -11.90 7.57 -15.53
CA LYS A 39 -12.46 6.23 -15.50
C LYS A 39 -12.90 5.89 -14.08
N LYS A 40 -14.16 5.49 -13.92
CA LYS A 40 -14.76 5.11 -12.66
C LYS A 40 -15.42 3.74 -12.78
N GLY A 41 -15.38 2.96 -11.73
CA GLY A 41 -16.02 1.65 -11.64
C GLY A 41 -16.01 1.13 -10.22
N THR A 42 -16.47 -0.09 -10.04
CA THR A 42 -16.48 -0.79 -8.76
C THR A 42 -15.83 -2.16 -8.97
N ILE A 43 -14.89 -2.52 -8.10
CA ILE A 43 -14.31 -3.86 -8.03
C ILE A 43 -14.85 -4.48 -6.75
N GLN A 44 -15.72 -5.49 -6.92
CA GLN A 44 -16.42 -6.11 -5.80
C GLN A 44 -15.43 -6.71 -4.79
N GLY A 45 -15.61 -6.40 -3.51
CA GLY A 45 -14.75 -6.92 -2.44
C GLY A 45 -13.36 -6.29 -2.31
N LYS A 46 -12.97 -5.39 -3.24
CA LYS A 46 -11.68 -4.72 -3.24
C LYS A 46 -11.33 -4.08 -1.89
N GLY A 47 -12.29 -3.35 -1.29
CA GLY A 47 -12.07 -2.67 -0.02
C GLY A 47 -11.76 -3.64 1.13
N VAL A 48 -12.37 -4.83 1.13
CA VAL A 48 -12.07 -5.88 2.13
C VAL A 48 -10.65 -6.40 1.97
N ILE A 49 -10.24 -6.66 0.74
CA ILE A 49 -8.91 -7.18 0.41
C ILE A 49 -7.84 -6.14 0.73
N ASN A 50 -8.03 -4.90 0.27
CA ASN A 50 -7.09 -3.80 0.54
C ASN A 50 -6.91 -3.55 2.03
N ASN A 51 -8.00 -3.57 2.81
CA ASN A 51 -7.94 -3.46 4.27
C ASN A 51 -7.08 -4.56 4.89
N ARG A 52 -7.23 -5.82 4.46
CA ARG A 52 -6.47 -6.96 4.98
C ARG A 52 -4.99 -6.91 4.59
N ILE A 53 -4.70 -6.60 3.32
CA ILE A 53 -3.31 -6.49 2.83
C ILE A 53 -2.61 -5.33 3.50
N SER A 54 -3.26 -4.18 3.64
CA SER A 54 -2.69 -3.01 4.31
C SER A 54 -2.37 -3.30 5.79
N GLU A 55 -3.29 -3.94 6.55
CA GLU A 55 -3.01 -4.43 7.91
C GLU A 55 -1.79 -5.35 7.94
N TYR A 56 -1.75 -6.32 7.04
CA TYR A 56 -0.68 -7.32 6.98
C TYR A 56 0.69 -6.67 6.77
N VAL A 57 0.78 -5.72 5.84
CA VAL A 57 2.02 -5.03 5.49
C VAL A 57 2.42 -4.06 6.60
N PHE A 58 1.55 -3.19 7.05
CA PHE A 58 1.86 -2.20 8.09
C PHE A 58 2.29 -2.83 9.42
N THR A 59 1.65 -3.94 9.81
CA THR A 59 2.04 -4.68 11.02
C THR A 59 3.47 -5.19 10.92
N ARG A 60 3.89 -5.72 9.76
CA ARG A 60 5.25 -6.22 9.54
C ARG A 60 6.27 -5.11 9.43
N LEU A 61 5.90 -4.00 8.79
CA LEU A 61 6.75 -2.81 8.73
C LEU A 61 7.04 -2.25 10.13
N ASN A 62 6.05 -2.27 11.03
CA ASN A 62 6.29 -1.91 12.45
C ASN A 62 7.34 -2.82 13.09
N HIS A 63 7.30 -4.13 12.84
CA HIS A 63 8.26 -5.08 13.41
C HIS A 63 9.71 -4.85 12.93
N ILE A 64 9.89 -4.32 11.72
CA ILE A 64 11.22 -3.96 11.21
C ILE A 64 11.60 -2.50 11.47
N GLY A 65 10.82 -1.79 12.32
CA GLY A 65 11.11 -0.44 12.76
C GLY A 65 10.80 0.66 11.73
N VAL A 66 9.85 0.43 10.81
CA VAL A 66 9.25 1.46 9.96
C VAL A 66 8.00 1.99 10.67
N PRO A 67 8.06 3.20 11.26
CA PRO A 67 6.92 3.76 11.97
C PRO A 67 5.79 4.06 10.98
N ASN A 68 4.55 3.73 11.37
CA ASN A 68 3.40 3.99 10.53
C ASN A 68 2.15 4.31 11.35
N HIS A 69 1.11 4.79 10.68
CA HIS A 69 -0.11 5.26 11.29
C HIS A 69 -1.07 4.13 11.74
N PHE A 70 -0.87 2.90 11.27
CA PHE A 70 -1.77 1.78 11.57
C PHE A 70 -1.75 1.44 13.06
N ILE A 71 -2.95 1.29 13.65
CA ILE A 71 -3.12 0.85 15.04
C ILE A 71 -3.67 -0.58 15.05
N ARG A 72 -4.84 -0.79 14.45
CA ARG A 72 -5.48 -2.11 14.34
C ARG A 72 -6.63 -2.12 13.35
N ARG A 73 -6.96 -3.28 12.83
CA ARG A 73 -8.18 -3.49 12.05
C ARG A 73 -9.40 -3.55 12.98
N LEU A 74 -10.48 -2.90 12.60
CA LEU A 74 -11.74 -2.86 13.34
C LEU A 74 -12.73 -3.92 12.84
N ASN A 75 -12.85 -4.05 11.51
CA ASN A 75 -13.72 -5.01 10.84
C ASN A 75 -13.22 -5.29 9.42
N MET A 76 -14.06 -5.86 8.57
CA MET A 76 -13.67 -6.23 7.20
C MET A 76 -13.23 -5.04 6.34
N ARG A 77 -13.74 -3.82 6.60
CA ARG A 77 -13.51 -2.63 5.77
C ARG A 77 -12.88 -1.46 6.49
N GLU A 78 -12.68 -1.55 7.80
CA GLU A 78 -12.25 -0.42 8.61
C GLU A 78 -10.98 -0.72 9.40
N GLN A 79 -10.11 0.27 9.46
CA GLN A 79 -8.92 0.32 10.32
C GLN A 79 -8.99 1.52 11.25
N LEU A 80 -8.48 1.35 12.47
CA LEU A 80 -8.13 2.45 13.34
C LEU A 80 -6.69 2.86 13.04
N VAL A 81 -6.50 4.14 12.76
CA VAL A 81 -5.20 4.71 12.41
C VAL A 81 -4.93 5.97 13.24
N ARG A 82 -3.67 6.34 13.41
CA ARG A 82 -3.29 7.64 13.97
C ARG A 82 -3.67 8.74 12.99
N GLN A 83 -4.19 9.82 13.51
CA GLN A 83 -4.33 11.05 12.74
C GLN A 83 -2.95 11.64 12.50
N VAL A 84 -2.64 11.94 11.25
CA VAL A 84 -1.38 12.56 10.84
C VAL A 84 -1.66 13.81 10.03
N GLU A 85 -0.76 14.76 10.08
CA GLU A 85 -0.69 15.86 9.13
C GLU A 85 0.00 15.36 7.86
N ILE A 86 -0.76 15.11 6.81
CA ILE A 86 -0.24 14.56 5.56
C ILE A 86 0.75 15.57 4.93
N ILE A 87 1.94 15.10 4.60
CA ILE A 87 2.89 15.83 3.76
C ILE A 87 2.37 15.73 2.33
N PRO A 88 2.19 16.85 1.61
CA PRO A 88 1.51 16.87 0.31
C PRO A 88 2.40 16.33 -0.83
N ILE A 89 3.03 15.18 -0.60
CA ILE A 89 3.96 14.53 -1.52
C ILE A 89 3.60 13.05 -1.63
N GLU A 90 3.39 12.58 -2.84
CA GLU A 90 3.37 11.17 -3.15
C GLU A 90 4.80 10.70 -3.47
N VAL A 91 5.24 9.63 -2.85
CA VAL A 91 6.55 9.01 -3.03
C VAL A 91 6.39 7.72 -3.82
N VAL A 92 6.90 7.68 -5.04
CA VAL A 92 6.81 6.50 -5.89
C VAL A 92 8.16 5.82 -5.96
N VAL A 93 8.19 4.56 -5.52
CA VAL A 93 9.41 3.72 -5.56
C VAL A 93 9.29 2.74 -6.72
N ARG A 94 10.31 2.68 -7.58
CA ARG A 94 10.30 1.87 -8.79
C ARG A 94 11.50 0.92 -8.86
N ASN A 95 11.21 -0.34 -9.18
CA ASN A 95 12.19 -1.40 -9.41
C ASN A 95 12.24 -1.81 -10.88
N VAL A 96 11.14 -1.63 -11.60
CA VAL A 96 10.96 -2.00 -13.00
C VAL A 96 10.27 -0.87 -13.75
N ALA A 97 10.64 -0.64 -14.98
CA ALA A 97 9.98 0.37 -15.81
C ALA A 97 8.55 -0.02 -16.14
N ALA A 98 7.58 0.80 -15.69
CA ALA A 98 6.16 0.64 -16.00
C ALA A 98 5.40 1.96 -15.85
N GLY A 99 4.28 2.07 -16.53
CA GLY A 99 3.38 3.21 -16.42
C GLY A 99 4.02 4.53 -16.90
N SER A 100 4.06 5.55 -16.03
CA SER A 100 4.49 6.91 -16.42
C SER A 100 5.98 7.00 -16.79
N ILE A 101 6.86 6.26 -16.13
CA ILE A 101 8.29 6.29 -16.42
C ILE A 101 8.60 5.76 -17.83
N SER A 102 7.95 4.66 -18.23
CA SER A 102 8.11 4.09 -19.57
C SER A 102 7.70 5.10 -20.65
N LYS A 103 6.59 5.79 -20.45
CA LYS A 103 6.11 6.82 -21.39
C LYS A 103 7.01 8.05 -21.42
N ARG A 104 7.47 8.50 -20.25
CA ARG A 104 8.23 9.74 -20.09
C ARG A 104 9.67 9.62 -20.59
N LEU A 105 10.30 8.46 -20.37
CA LEU A 105 11.71 8.23 -20.72
C LEU A 105 11.89 7.29 -21.93
N GLY A 106 10.81 6.75 -22.50
CA GLY A 106 10.89 5.83 -23.64
C GLY A 106 11.48 4.46 -23.29
N ILE A 107 11.50 4.08 -22.00
CA ILE A 107 12.02 2.79 -21.53
C ILE A 107 10.96 1.71 -21.77
N PRO A 108 11.30 0.56 -22.35
CA PRO A 108 10.36 -0.53 -22.53
C PRO A 108 9.72 -0.97 -21.19
N GLU A 109 8.40 -1.22 -21.22
CA GLU A 109 7.72 -1.76 -20.03
C GLU A 109 8.26 -3.14 -19.68
N GLY A 110 8.58 -3.35 -18.40
CA GLY A 110 9.11 -4.61 -17.90
C GLY A 110 10.65 -4.65 -17.79
N GLU A 111 11.33 -3.62 -18.27
CA GLU A 111 12.79 -3.52 -18.13
C GLU A 111 13.14 -3.23 -16.66
N PRO A 112 13.99 -4.07 -16.04
CA PRO A 112 14.49 -3.81 -14.70
C PRO A 112 15.31 -2.51 -14.66
N LEU A 113 15.06 -1.67 -13.68
CA LEU A 113 15.88 -0.48 -13.49
C LEU A 113 17.24 -0.87 -12.88
N PRO A 114 18.34 -0.19 -13.28
CA PRO A 114 19.67 -0.47 -12.73
C PRO A 114 19.75 -0.34 -11.22
N HIS A 115 18.95 0.56 -10.66
CA HIS A 115 18.83 0.83 -9.22
C HIS A 115 17.38 1.12 -8.89
N THR A 116 16.98 0.91 -7.63
CA THR A 116 15.71 1.42 -7.12
C THR A 116 15.65 2.92 -7.30
N LEU A 117 14.59 3.40 -7.93
CA LEU A 117 14.35 4.81 -8.19
C LEU A 117 13.26 5.33 -7.28
N ILE A 118 13.48 6.48 -6.65
CA ILE A 118 12.46 7.23 -5.92
C ILE A 118 12.09 8.46 -6.75
N GLU A 119 10.80 8.68 -6.93
CA GLU A 119 10.25 9.86 -7.58
C GLU A 119 9.24 10.53 -6.64
N TYR A 120 9.14 11.84 -6.73
CA TYR A 120 8.24 12.66 -5.93
C TYR A 120 7.19 13.32 -6.81
N TYR A 121 5.95 13.35 -6.32
CA TYR A 121 4.83 13.98 -6.99
C TYR A 121 4.11 14.89 -6.00
N TYR A 122 3.72 16.09 -6.44
CA TYR A 122 2.91 16.97 -5.64
C TYR A 122 1.47 16.44 -5.60
N LYS A 123 0.97 16.21 -4.39
CA LYS A 123 -0.36 15.63 -4.16
C LYS A 123 -1.44 16.68 -4.36
N ASP A 124 -1.86 16.86 -5.60
CA ASP A 124 -2.94 17.77 -6.00
C ASP A 124 -3.68 17.18 -7.21
N ASP A 125 -4.84 16.58 -6.94
CA ASP A 125 -5.70 15.96 -7.96
C ASP A 125 -6.09 16.94 -9.08
N ALA A 126 -6.27 18.24 -8.78
CA ALA A 126 -6.64 19.24 -9.76
C ALA A 126 -5.51 19.55 -10.75
N LEU A 127 -4.26 19.41 -10.30
CA LEU A 127 -3.06 19.53 -11.13
C LEU A 127 -2.62 18.22 -11.77
N GLY A 128 -3.25 17.10 -11.42
CA GLY A 128 -2.91 15.78 -11.94
C GLY A 128 -1.68 15.16 -11.30
N ASP A 129 -1.39 15.49 -10.06
CA ASP A 129 -0.27 14.99 -9.28
C ASP A 129 1.06 15.13 -10.05
N PRO A 130 1.52 16.37 -10.36
CA PRO A 130 2.70 16.58 -11.19
C PRO A 130 3.98 16.09 -10.50
N MET A 131 4.88 15.52 -11.29
CA MET A 131 6.22 15.17 -10.82
C MET A 131 7.00 16.43 -10.42
N ILE A 132 7.69 16.37 -9.29
CA ILE A 132 8.47 17.46 -8.71
C ILE A 132 9.87 17.00 -8.31
N ALA A 133 10.80 17.95 -8.21
CA ALA A 133 12.13 17.72 -7.66
C ALA A 133 12.17 18.08 -6.16
N GLU A 134 13.18 17.60 -5.44
CA GLU A 134 13.37 17.93 -4.03
C GLU A 134 13.53 19.44 -3.79
N GLU A 135 14.10 20.16 -4.76
CA GLU A 135 14.23 21.61 -4.71
C GLU A 135 12.88 22.33 -4.67
N HIS A 136 11.85 21.77 -5.36
CA HIS A 136 10.50 22.31 -5.25
C HIS A 136 9.95 22.10 -3.83
N ILE A 137 10.18 20.91 -3.24
CA ILE A 137 9.71 20.57 -1.90
C ILE A 137 10.27 21.53 -0.87
N ALA A 138 11.61 21.76 -0.92
CA ALA A 138 12.29 22.69 -0.04
C ALA A 138 11.86 24.16 -0.28
N CYS A 139 11.74 24.56 -1.54
CA CYS A 139 11.39 25.93 -1.92
C CYS A 139 10.00 26.33 -1.42
N PHE A 140 9.03 25.43 -1.51
CA PHE A 140 7.65 25.67 -1.07
C PHE A 140 7.40 25.29 0.40
N GLY A 141 8.41 24.76 1.10
CA GLY A 141 8.31 24.39 2.51
C GLY A 141 7.33 23.24 2.78
N TRP A 142 7.11 22.35 1.82
CA TRP A 142 6.23 21.19 2.00
C TRP A 142 6.83 20.17 2.96
N ALA A 143 8.14 19.98 2.91
CA ALA A 143 8.93 19.22 3.87
C ALA A 143 10.32 19.81 4.04
N THR A 144 10.94 19.57 5.20
CA THR A 144 12.35 19.95 5.44
C THR A 144 13.30 18.93 4.79
N ASN A 145 14.57 19.30 4.66
CA ASN A 145 15.59 18.38 4.13
C ASN A 145 15.75 17.14 5.01
N GLU A 146 15.64 17.29 6.34
CA GLU A 146 15.71 16.19 7.30
C GLU A 146 14.52 15.25 7.12
N GLU A 147 13.29 15.80 6.97
CA GLU A 147 12.11 15.01 6.69
C GLU A 147 12.23 14.25 5.36
N MET A 148 12.80 14.85 4.33
CA MET A 148 13.03 14.17 3.04
C MET A 148 14.07 13.06 3.14
N GLN A 149 15.11 13.21 3.96
CA GLN A 149 16.05 12.13 4.26
C GLN A 149 15.36 10.97 4.98
N ASP A 150 14.53 11.25 5.98
CA ASP A 150 13.76 10.24 6.69
C ASP A 150 12.77 9.51 5.76
N ILE A 151 12.05 10.26 4.92
CA ILE A 151 11.12 9.72 3.91
C ILE A 151 11.85 8.78 2.96
N SER A 152 12.98 9.22 2.40
CA SER A 152 13.76 8.42 1.45
C SER A 152 14.31 7.15 2.10
N ALA A 153 14.86 7.26 3.31
CA ALA A 153 15.37 6.11 4.05
C ALA A 153 14.26 5.11 4.38
N MET A 154 13.08 5.60 4.81
CA MET A 154 11.93 4.73 5.04
C MET A 154 11.42 4.10 3.75
N ALA A 155 11.35 4.85 2.64
CA ALA A 155 10.89 4.33 1.35
C ALA A 155 11.77 3.18 0.84
N ILE A 156 13.09 3.28 0.96
CA ILE A 156 14.02 2.19 0.61
C ILE A 156 13.81 0.98 1.52
N ARG A 157 13.69 1.17 2.86
CA ARG A 157 13.44 0.05 3.79
C ARG A 157 12.11 -0.65 3.51
N VAL A 158 11.06 0.11 3.17
CA VAL A 158 9.77 -0.45 2.75
C VAL A 158 9.95 -1.25 1.46
N ASN A 159 10.70 -0.70 0.48
CA ASN A 159 10.98 -1.39 -0.78
C ASN A 159 11.67 -2.74 -0.57
N ASP A 160 12.75 -2.76 0.19
CA ASP A 160 13.53 -3.98 0.43
C ASP A 160 12.70 -5.06 1.10
N PHE A 161 11.92 -4.67 2.11
CA PHE A 161 11.00 -5.58 2.78
C PHE A 161 9.93 -6.13 1.82
N MET A 162 9.26 -5.24 1.07
CA MET A 162 8.17 -5.63 0.18
C MET A 162 8.65 -6.45 -1.01
N CYS A 163 9.82 -6.15 -1.58
CA CYS A 163 10.43 -6.96 -2.63
C CYS A 163 10.66 -8.41 -2.15
N GLY A 164 11.23 -8.59 -0.96
CA GLY A 164 11.44 -9.92 -0.38
C GLY A 164 10.13 -10.64 -0.07
N MET A 165 9.17 -9.94 0.53
CA MET A 165 7.85 -10.48 0.87
C MET A 165 7.07 -10.96 -0.35
N PHE A 166 7.00 -10.15 -1.41
CA PHE A 166 6.29 -10.51 -2.63
C PHE A 166 7.03 -11.57 -3.45
N ALA A 167 8.37 -11.51 -3.51
CA ALA A 167 9.17 -12.52 -4.20
C ALA A 167 8.98 -13.92 -3.58
N ALA A 168 8.84 -14.01 -2.25
CA ALA A 168 8.59 -15.27 -1.55
C ALA A 168 7.28 -15.97 -1.96
N ILE A 169 6.35 -15.24 -2.56
CA ILE A 169 5.06 -15.74 -3.06
C ILE A 169 4.94 -15.65 -4.59
N ASN A 170 6.08 -15.59 -5.30
CA ASN A 170 6.17 -15.50 -6.76
C ASN A 170 5.45 -14.29 -7.36
N ILE A 171 5.50 -13.15 -6.68
CA ILE A 171 5.02 -11.87 -7.19
C ILE A 171 6.20 -10.91 -7.30
N ARG A 172 6.32 -10.24 -8.44
CA ARG A 172 7.27 -9.14 -8.65
C ARG A 172 6.66 -7.82 -8.24
N LEU A 173 7.30 -7.12 -7.30
CA LEU A 173 6.98 -5.73 -6.99
C LEU A 173 7.64 -4.83 -8.03
N VAL A 174 6.85 -4.26 -8.92
CA VAL A 174 7.30 -3.40 -10.03
C VAL A 174 7.54 -1.99 -9.54
N ASP A 175 6.53 -1.38 -8.99
CA ASP A 175 6.56 -0.07 -8.33
C ASP A 175 5.42 0.04 -7.32
N PHE A 176 5.49 1.07 -6.48
CA PHE A 176 4.43 1.39 -5.54
C PHE A 176 4.51 2.84 -5.08
N LYS A 177 3.38 3.34 -4.60
CA LYS A 177 3.22 4.69 -4.04
C LYS A 177 3.14 4.62 -2.52
N LEU A 178 3.81 5.56 -1.85
CA LEU A 178 3.73 5.81 -0.42
C LEU A 178 3.30 7.24 -0.16
N GLU A 179 2.61 7.44 0.96
CA GLU A 179 2.33 8.75 1.52
C GLU A 179 2.85 8.81 2.96
N PHE A 180 3.31 9.97 3.37
CA PHE A 180 3.86 10.20 4.69
C PHE A 180 3.13 11.34 5.39
N GLY A 181 3.17 11.34 6.70
CA GLY A 181 2.60 12.42 7.47
C GLY A 181 3.36 12.64 8.77
N ARG A 182 3.13 13.80 9.38
CA ARG A 182 3.70 14.18 10.67
C ARG A 182 2.77 13.77 11.80
N ILE A 183 3.34 13.20 12.84
CA ILE A 183 2.68 13.13 14.15
C ILE A 183 3.44 14.02 15.13
N TRP A 184 2.68 14.67 15.98
CA TRP A 184 3.20 15.63 16.96
C TRP A 184 3.24 15.00 18.35
N ASP A 185 4.36 15.15 19.04
CA ASP A 185 4.55 14.78 20.44
C ASP A 185 5.08 16.02 21.18
N GLY A 186 4.16 16.81 21.73
CA GLY A 186 4.48 18.15 22.22
C GLY A 186 4.94 19.06 21.08
N ASP A 187 6.14 19.63 21.20
CA ASP A 187 6.71 20.53 20.21
C ASP A 187 7.52 19.80 19.12
N TYR A 188 7.65 18.48 19.20
CA TYR A 188 8.39 17.67 18.25
C TYR A 188 7.45 16.97 17.27
N SER A 189 7.79 17.03 16.00
CA SER A 189 7.16 16.23 14.98
C SER A 189 8.09 15.11 14.50
N ARG A 190 7.50 14.01 14.10
CA ARG A 190 8.22 12.95 13.39
C ARG A 190 7.41 12.46 12.19
N VAL A 191 8.11 12.12 11.14
CA VAL A 191 7.52 11.56 9.93
C VAL A 191 7.22 10.08 10.14
N ILE A 192 6.03 9.66 9.75
CA ILE A 192 5.62 8.26 9.73
C ILE A 192 4.93 7.94 8.42
N LEU A 193 4.96 6.66 8.03
CA LEU A 193 4.25 6.15 6.88
C LEU A 193 2.74 6.17 7.13
N ALA A 194 1.98 6.60 6.15
CA ALA A 194 0.53 6.76 6.22
C ALA A 194 -0.18 6.10 5.01
N ASP A 195 -1.43 6.46 4.78
CA ASP A 195 -2.30 6.01 3.70
C ASP A 195 -2.55 4.50 3.70
N GLU A 196 -2.23 3.80 2.64
CA GLU A 196 -2.37 2.34 2.51
C GLU A 196 -1.22 1.75 1.70
N ILE A 197 -0.97 0.45 1.90
CA ILE A 197 -0.18 -0.37 0.99
C ILE A 197 -1.07 -1.52 0.53
N SER A 198 -1.44 -1.51 -0.74
CA SER A 198 -2.39 -2.46 -1.32
C SER A 198 -2.21 -2.56 -2.84
N PRO A 199 -2.86 -3.50 -3.53
CA PRO A 199 -2.84 -3.57 -4.99
C PRO A 199 -3.36 -2.30 -5.70
N ASP A 200 -4.05 -1.38 -5.00
CA ASP A 200 -4.43 -0.07 -5.55
C ASP A 200 -3.23 0.86 -5.73
N GLY A 201 -2.27 0.80 -4.82
CA GLY A 201 -1.06 1.62 -4.81
C GLY A 201 0.20 0.92 -5.33
N CYS A 202 0.14 -0.39 -5.60
CA CYS A 202 1.27 -1.19 -6.07
C CYS A 202 1.03 -1.72 -7.48
N ARG A 203 2.12 -1.87 -8.29
CA ARG A 203 2.12 -2.77 -9.45
C ARG A 203 2.76 -4.09 -9.06
N LEU A 204 1.95 -5.13 -9.19
CA LEU A 204 2.28 -6.49 -8.77
C LEU A 204 2.12 -7.42 -9.98
N TRP A 205 3.21 -8.05 -10.41
CA TRP A 205 3.16 -8.96 -11.56
C TRP A 205 3.52 -10.37 -11.13
N ASP A 206 2.80 -11.36 -11.63
CA ASP A 206 3.18 -12.76 -11.47
C ASP A 206 4.56 -13.00 -12.08
N MET A 207 5.47 -13.63 -11.34
CA MET A 207 6.86 -13.81 -11.78
C MET A 207 7.01 -14.80 -12.92
N PHE A 208 6.07 -15.72 -13.09
CA PHE A 208 6.13 -16.76 -14.13
C PHE A 208 5.38 -16.36 -15.40
N THR A 209 4.18 -15.80 -15.24
CA THR A 209 3.30 -15.48 -16.37
C THR A 209 3.41 -14.03 -16.83
N GLY A 210 3.92 -13.13 -15.96
CA GLY A 210 3.90 -11.68 -16.19
C GLY A 210 2.51 -11.05 -16.06
N GLU A 211 1.52 -11.82 -15.60
CA GLU A 211 0.16 -11.35 -15.42
C GLU A 211 0.11 -10.25 -14.35
N LYS A 212 -0.71 -9.23 -14.60
CA LYS A 212 -0.90 -8.11 -13.69
C LYS A 212 -1.90 -8.48 -12.61
N LEU A 213 -1.50 -8.38 -11.34
CA LEU A 213 -2.29 -8.72 -10.16
C LEU A 213 -2.73 -7.47 -9.36
N ASP A 214 -2.87 -6.35 -10.04
CA ASP A 214 -3.07 -5.03 -9.45
C ASP A 214 -4.07 -4.18 -10.25
N LYS A 215 -4.20 -2.92 -9.87
CA LYS A 215 -5.13 -1.96 -10.46
C LYS A 215 -4.88 -1.68 -11.97
N ASP A 216 -3.74 -2.08 -12.53
CA ASP A 216 -3.51 -1.93 -13.97
C ASP A 216 -4.47 -2.78 -14.80
N ARG A 217 -5.05 -3.86 -14.25
CA ARG A 217 -6.16 -4.58 -14.91
C ARG A 217 -7.33 -3.65 -15.18
N PHE A 218 -7.76 -2.89 -14.17
CA PHE A 218 -8.82 -1.90 -14.31
C PHE A 218 -8.41 -0.73 -15.22
N ARG A 219 -7.17 -0.22 -15.10
CA ARG A 219 -6.67 0.88 -15.93
C ARG A 219 -6.66 0.55 -17.41
N ARG A 220 -6.38 -0.71 -17.76
CA ARG A 220 -6.14 -1.19 -19.14
C ARG A 220 -7.26 -2.06 -19.70
N ASP A 221 -8.39 -2.17 -19.02
CA ASP A 221 -9.53 -2.99 -19.43
C ASP A 221 -9.17 -4.47 -19.69
N LEU A 222 -8.33 -5.06 -18.81
CA LEU A 222 -7.88 -6.43 -18.95
C LEU A 222 -8.90 -7.43 -18.40
N GLY A 223 -9.86 -6.99 -17.58
CA GLY A 223 -10.81 -7.83 -16.87
C GLY A 223 -10.18 -8.66 -15.75
N GLY A 224 -10.99 -9.38 -14.98
CA GLY A 224 -10.53 -10.24 -13.90
C GLY A 224 -9.86 -9.48 -12.74
N GLU A 225 -10.32 -8.26 -12.48
CA GLU A 225 -9.77 -7.41 -11.43
C GLU A 225 -9.99 -8.00 -10.04
N GLU A 226 -11.18 -8.56 -9.81
CA GLU A 226 -11.54 -9.16 -8.52
C GLU A 226 -10.65 -10.37 -8.22
N GLU A 227 -10.54 -11.28 -9.20
CA GLU A 227 -9.71 -12.48 -9.10
C GLU A 227 -8.24 -12.13 -8.86
N ALA A 228 -7.72 -11.09 -9.52
CA ALA A 228 -6.35 -10.64 -9.34
C ALA A 228 -6.08 -10.16 -7.90
N TYR A 229 -6.96 -9.37 -7.32
CA TYR A 229 -6.84 -8.92 -5.93
C TYR A 229 -6.97 -10.09 -4.95
N GLN A 230 -7.91 -11.02 -5.21
CA GLN A 230 -8.07 -12.23 -4.42
C GLN A 230 -6.81 -13.10 -4.48
N GLU A 231 -6.18 -13.24 -5.64
CA GLU A 231 -4.95 -14.03 -5.82
C GLU A 231 -3.79 -13.46 -4.99
N VAL A 232 -3.60 -12.15 -4.96
CA VAL A 232 -2.60 -11.53 -4.08
C VAL A 232 -2.89 -11.86 -2.61
N ALA A 233 -4.13 -11.71 -2.17
CA ALA A 233 -4.52 -11.99 -0.80
C ALA A 233 -4.39 -13.49 -0.45
N ARG A 234 -4.72 -14.38 -1.39
CA ARG A 234 -4.57 -15.83 -1.24
C ARG A 234 -3.09 -16.22 -1.08
N ARG A 235 -2.21 -15.73 -1.95
CA ARG A 235 -0.76 -16.00 -1.86
C ARG A 235 -0.14 -15.45 -0.59
N LEU A 236 -0.66 -14.34 -0.05
CA LEU A 236 -0.25 -13.80 1.26
C LEU A 236 -0.82 -14.61 2.44
N GLY A 237 -1.64 -15.65 2.21
CA GLY A 237 -2.30 -16.43 3.25
C GLY A 237 -3.41 -15.67 3.99
N LEU A 238 -3.99 -14.65 3.37
CA LEU A 238 -5.03 -13.81 3.96
C LEU A 238 -6.45 -14.29 3.66
N LEU A 239 -6.63 -15.11 2.63
CA LEU A 239 -7.88 -15.81 2.32
C LEU A 239 -7.70 -17.28 2.67
N GLN A 240 -8.67 -17.87 3.35
CA GLN A 240 -8.71 -19.33 3.50
C GLN A 240 -9.03 -19.93 2.14
N ASP A 241 -8.27 -20.93 1.72
CA ASP A 241 -8.65 -21.78 0.60
C ASP A 241 -9.92 -22.52 1.00
N ASP A 242 -11.03 -22.26 0.32
CA ASP A 242 -12.29 -22.99 0.51
C ASP A 242 -12.20 -24.48 0.09
N ASN A 243 -11.04 -24.93 -0.37
CA ASN A 243 -10.74 -26.26 -0.84
C ASN A 243 -9.66 -26.96 -0.01
N GLY A 244 -10.00 -27.42 1.17
CA GLY A 244 -9.20 -28.40 1.91
C GLY A 244 -9.52 -28.44 3.39
N PRO A 245 -9.74 -29.64 3.96
CA PRO A 245 -9.74 -29.76 5.40
C PRO A 245 -8.35 -29.37 5.89
N SER A 246 -8.26 -28.46 6.86
CA SER A 246 -7.05 -28.25 7.63
C SER A 246 -6.67 -29.60 8.25
N GLU A 247 -5.75 -30.33 7.64
CA GLU A 247 -5.08 -31.42 8.33
C GLU A 247 -4.33 -30.78 9.51
N VAL A 248 -4.98 -30.79 10.63
CA VAL A 248 -4.31 -30.63 11.92
C VAL A 248 -3.34 -31.79 12.01
N LEU A 249 -2.05 -31.51 11.73
CA LEU A 249 -0.99 -32.46 11.97
C LEU A 249 -1.05 -32.84 13.45
N ASP A 250 -1.66 -33.99 13.73
CA ASP A 250 -1.73 -34.58 15.05
C ASP A 250 -0.33 -35.01 15.46
N LEU A 251 0.40 -34.10 16.11
CA LEU A 251 1.74 -34.34 16.63
C LEU A 251 1.79 -35.44 17.70
N SER A 252 0.65 -35.99 18.13
CA SER A 252 0.60 -37.10 19.08
C SER A 252 1.07 -38.43 18.47
N LYS A 253 1.02 -38.56 17.13
CA LYS A 253 1.43 -39.80 16.42
C LYS A 253 2.94 -40.00 16.31
N HIS A 254 3.75 -39.00 16.57
CA HIS A 254 5.22 -39.14 16.52
C HIS A 254 5.91 -39.42 17.86
N ARG A 255 5.14 -39.62 18.95
CA ARG A 255 5.71 -39.87 20.29
C ARG A 255 6.05 -41.34 20.59
N LYS A 256 5.87 -42.28 19.63
CA LYS A 256 6.08 -43.74 19.84
C LYS A 256 7.38 -44.34 19.24
N LEU A 257 8.37 -43.54 18.88
CA LEU A 257 9.65 -44.06 18.35
C LEU A 257 10.90 -43.71 19.18
N ARG A 258 10.74 -43.48 20.48
CA ARG A 258 11.90 -43.48 21.40
C ARG A 258 11.59 -44.34 22.62
N GLY A 259 11.83 -45.64 22.43
CA GLY A 259 11.72 -46.64 23.50
C GLY A 259 12.03 -48.04 22.97
N LYS A 260 13.28 -48.27 22.66
CA LYS A 260 13.98 -49.56 22.81
C LYS A 260 15.48 -49.31 22.79
#